data_e97f07cc92b80f9e381a9389300a533c
#
_entry.id   e97f07cc92b80f9e381a9389300a533c
#
_cell.length_a   1.000
_cell.length_b   1.000
_cell.length_c   1.000
_cell.angle_alpha   90.00
_cell.angle_beta   90.00
_cell.angle_gamma   90.00
#
_symmetry.space_group_name_H-M   'P 1'
#
loop_
_entity.id
_entity.type
_entity.pdbx_description
1 polymer ?
#
loop_
_entity_poly.entity_id
_entity_poly.type
_entity_poly.pdbx_seq_one_letter_code
_entity_poly.pdbx_strand_id
1 'polypeptide(L)'
;LINCMNPIAICFFAVLLLHERMTMKKVVCIVSAVAGAVCIVGGDAGGGHILGIALSLGSVLTWSALSVFMRSFSQKYDALTVTTCGIYVAAIGTLPLMLREIITHPEMDFLHAKYILVLFYVAIFCTTIPHSLWNYCLSRAEASTCSLFYPIQPLTSMVLGVLLLNEHMTVGFIAGAALIVFGV
;
A
#
# COMPACT_ATOMS: atom_id res chain seq x y z
N LEU A 1 -7.99 0.34 -8.05
CA LEU A 1 -9.25 0.01 -7.39
C LEU A 1 -9.08 -1.12 -6.38
N ILE A 2 -8.50 -2.28 -6.78
CA ILE A 2 -8.36 -3.46 -5.91
C ILE A 2 -7.57 -3.16 -4.64
N ASN A 3 -6.53 -2.33 -4.70
CA ASN A 3 -5.74 -1.91 -3.53
C ASN A 3 -6.55 -1.12 -2.49
N CYS A 4 -7.70 -0.55 -2.85
CA CYS A 4 -8.61 0.09 -1.91
C CYS A 4 -9.26 -0.93 -0.94
N MET A 5 -9.15 -2.22 -1.23
CA MET A 5 -9.60 -3.30 -0.33
C MET A 5 -8.60 -3.61 0.79
N ASN A 6 -7.38 -3.05 0.77
CA ASN A 6 -6.37 -3.27 1.82
C ASN A 6 -6.91 -3.07 3.24
N PRO A 7 -7.66 -2.00 3.58
CA PRO A 7 -8.19 -1.81 4.93
C PRO A 7 -9.08 -2.98 5.39
N ILE A 8 -9.93 -3.48 4.49
CA ILE A 8 -10.83 -4.61 4.79
C ILE A 8 -10.00 -5.87 5.07
N ALA A 9 -9.03 -6.16 4.20
CA ALA A 9 -8.19 -7.36 4.32
C ALA A 9 -7.27 -7.28 5.56
N ILE A 10 -6.68 -6.12 5.86
CA ILE A 10 -5.87 -5.91 7.07
C ILE A 10 -6.72 -6.12 8.32
N CYS A 11 -7.93 -5.53 8.38
CA CYS A 11 -8.83 -5.71 9.50
C CYS A 11 -9.26 -7.16 9.68
N PHE A 12 -9.55 -7.87 8.59
CA PHE A 12 -9.89 -9.28 8.64
C PHE A 12 -8.75 -10.10 9.27
N PHE A 13 -7.51 -9.93 8.79
CA PHE A 13 -6.35 -10.62 9.35
C PHE A 13 -6.01 -10.16 10.78
N ALA A 14 -6.19 -8.88 11.11
CA ALA A 14 -5.95 -8.36 12.45
C ALA A 14 -6.92 -8.97 13.48
N VAL A 15 -8.17 -9.14 13.12
CA VAL A 15 -9.16 -9.85 13.98
C VAL A 15 -8.80 -11.32 14.07
N LEU A 16 -8.49 -11.97 12.96
CA LEU A 16 -8.23 -13.42 12.93
C LEU A 16 -6.94 -13.81 13.65
N LEU A 17 -5.84 -13.06 13.44
CA LEU A 17 -4.51 -13.44 13.91
C LEU A 17 -4.10 -12.74 15.21
N LEU A 18 -4.49 -11.48 15.39
CA LEU A 18 -4.13 -10.67 16.57
C LEU A 18 -5.28 -10.52 17.55
N HIS A 19 -6.47 -11.04 17.23
CA HIS A 19 -7.69 -10.92 18.05
C HIS A 19 -8.02 -9.45 18.39
N GLU A 20 -7.70 -8.51 17.48
CA GLU A 20 -8.04 -7.10 17.66
C GLU A 20 -9.57 -6.92 17.69
N ARG A 21 -10.03 -6.04 18.59
CA ARG A 21 -11.47 -5.80 18.73
C ARG A 21 -11.98 -4.89 17.60
N MET A 22 -12.96 -5.38 16.85
CA MET A 22 -13.69 -4.58 15.88
C MET A 22 -14.80 -3.81 16.57
N THR A 23 -14.66 -2.49 16.60
CA THR A 23 -15.73 -1.59 17.06
C THR A 23 -16.59 -1.18 15.86
N MET A 24 -17.89 -0.93 16.09
CA MET A 24 -18.80 -0.44 15.04
C MET A 24 -18.27 0.86 14.40
N LYS A 25 -17.58 1.70 15.17
CA LYS A 25 -16.93 2.90 14.63
C LYS A 25 -15.90 2.55 13.56
N LYS A 26 -14.99 1.61 13.82
CA LYS A 26 -13.99 1.14 12.84
C LYS A 26 -14.65 0.59 11.59
N VAL A 27 -15.74 -0.20 11.73
CA VAL A 27 -16.47 -0.74 10.58
C VAL A 27 -17.04 0.36 9.71
N VAL A 28 -17.72 1.34 10.30
CA VAL A 28 -18.29 2.50 9.58
C VAL A 28 -17.19 3.30 8.88
N CYS A 29 -16.07 3.59 9.58
CA CYS A 29 -14.92 4.28 8.99
C CYS A 29 -14.35 3.53 7.78
N ILE A 30 -14.14 2.22 7.89
CA ILE A 30 -13.62 1.39 6.78
C ILE A 30 -14.57 1.40 5.60
N VAL A 31 -15.86 1.19 5.84
CA VAL A 31 -16.87 1.17 4.76
C VAL A 31 -16.94 2.53 4.06
N SER A 32 -16.97 3.62 4.82
CA SER A 32 -16.99 4.99 4.28
C SER A 32 -15.74 5.27 3.44
N ALA A 33 -14.56 4.96 3.98
CA ALA A 33 -13.29 5.20 3.32
C ALA A 33 -13.11 4.37 2.05
N VAL A 34 -13.52 3.08 2.06
CA VAL A 34 -13.49 2.22 0.87
C VAL A 34 -14.50 2.67 -0.18
N ALA A 35 -15.72 3.04 0.24
CA ALA A 35 -16.72 3.59 -0.67
C ALA A 35 -16.20 4.87 -1.35
N GLY A 36 -15.58 5.78 -0.58
CA GLY A 36 -14.95 6.98 -1.11
C GLY A 36 -13.84 6.69 -2.11
N ALA A 37 -12.96 5.73 -1.81
CA ALA A 37 -11.89 5.32 -2.72
C ALA A 37 -12.44 4.69 -4.02
N VAL A 38 -13.51 3.91 -3.93
CA VAL A 38 -14.21 3.35 -5.11
C VAL A 38 -14.84 4.46 -5.94
N CYS A 39 -15.44 5.49 -5.32
CA CYS A 39 -15.99 6.63 -6.05
C CYS A 39 -14.91 7.42 -6.81
N ILE A 40 -13.71 7.56 -6.24
CA ILE A 40 -12.59 8.26 -6.89
C ILE A 40 -12.09 7.45 -8.10
N VAL A 41 -11.88 6.16 -7.94
CA VAL A 41 -11.22 5.31 -8.96
C VAL A 41 -12.21 4.65 -9.92
N GLY A 42 -13.50 4.54 -9.53
CA GLY A 42 -14.51 3.75 -10.24
C GLY A 42 -14.96 4.29 -11.61
N GLY A 43 -14.53 5.54 -11.97
CA GLY A 43 -14.87 6.14 -13.26
C GLY A 43 -14.17 5.49 -14.48
N ASP A 44 -13.07 4.79 -14.28
CA ASP A 44 -12.21 4.22 -15.34
C ASP A 44 -11.94 2.71 -15.16
N ALA A 45 -12.92 1.95 -14.72
CA ALA A 45 -12.81 0.49 -14.65
C ALA A 45 -12.82 -0.13 -16.06
N GLY A 46 -11.75 0.12 -16.82
CA GLY A 46 -11.48 -0.61 -18.07
C GLY A 46 -11.36 -2.11 -17.78
N GLY A 47 -11.90 -2.95 -18.69
CA GLY A 47 -11.96 -4.40 -18.54
C GLY A 47 -10.59 -5.01 -18.21
N GLY A 48 -10.39 -5.34 -16.95
CA GLY A 48 -9.14 -5.97 -16.49
C GLY A 48 -9.10 -7.43 -16.90
N HIS A 49 -7.93 -7.90 -17.33
CA HIS A 49 -7.66 -9.32 -17.53
C HIS A 49 -7.87 -10.09 -16.22
N ILE A 50 -8.57 -11.21 -16.25
CA ILE A 50 -8.84 -12.07 -15.06
C ILE A 50 -7.55 -12.39 -14.29
N LEU A 51 -6.47 -12.67 -15.00
CA LEU A 51 -5.15 -12.91 -14.41
C LEU A 51 -4.64 -11.68 -13.63
N GLY A 52 -4.79 -10.48 -14.18
CA GLY A 52 -4.40 -9.23 -13.50
C GLY A 52 -5.22 -8.97 -12.23
N ILE A 53 -6.51 -9.27 -12.25
CA ILE A 53 -7.39 -9.18 -11.08
C ILE A 53 -6.95 -10.20 -10.01
N ALA A 54 -6.68 -11.44 -10.39
CA ALA A 54 -6.24 -12.48 -9.47
C ALA A 54 -4.87 -12.13 -8.81
N LEU A 55 -3.91 -11.65 -9.59
CA LEU A 55 -2.61 -11.20 -9.08
C LEU A 55 -2.75 -9.99 -8.14
N SER A 56 -3.62 -9.04 -8.47
CA SER A 56 -3.87 -7.88 -7.62
C SER A 56 -4.54 -8.27 -6.30
N LEU A 57 -5.49 -9.20 -6.31
CA LEU A 57 -6.09 -9.75 -5.08
C LEU A 57 -5.04 -10.50 -4.25
N GLY A 58 -4.20 -11.31 -4.89
CA GLY A 58 -3.07 -11.98 -4.23
C GLY A 58 -2.13 -10.98 -3.55
N SER A 59 -1.81 -9.87 -4.21
CA SER A 59 -1.00 -8.78 -3.66
C SER A 59 -1.65 -8.15 -2.43
N VAL A 60 -2.95 -7.84 -2.48
CA VAL A 60 -3.71 -7.29 -1.34
C VAL A 60 -3.68 -8.24 -0.14
N LEU A 61 -3.93 -9.53 -0.36
CA LEU A 61 -3.92 -10.52 0.71
C LEU A 61 -2.53 -10.68 1.32
N THR A 62 -1.50 -10.77 0.48
CA THR A 62 -0.10 -10.90 0.93
C THR A 62 0.34 -9.67 1.71
N TRP A 63 0.06 -8.46 1.21
CA TRP A 63 0.38 -7.23 1.91
C TRP A 63 -0.35 -7.12 3.26
N SER A 64 -1.62 -7.48 3.29
CA SER A 64 -2.44 -7.42 4.50
C SER A 64 -1.98 -8.41 5.56
N ALA A 65 -1.67 -9.64 5.16
CA ALA A 65 -1.08 -10.63 6.05
C ALA A 65 0.29 -10.17 6.58
N LEU A 66 1.16 -9.68 5.69
CA LEU A 66 2.47 -9.13 6.07
C LEU A 66 2.34 -8.00 7.09
N SER A 67 1.42 -7.05 6.89
CA SER A 67 1.19 -5.93 7.82
C SER A 67 0.82 -6.41 9.22
N VAL A 68 -0.03 -7.44 9.32
CA VAL A 68 -0.43 -8.04 10.59
C VAL A 68 0.72 -8.79 11.25
N PHE A 69 1.52 -9.54 10.49
CA PHE A 69 2.74 -10.17 11.00
C PHE A 69 3.76 -9.13 11.48
N MET A 70 3.99 -8.06 10.70
CA MET A 70 4.89 -6.97 11.11
C MET A 70 4.42 -6.30 12.40
N ARG A 71 3.10 -6.13 12.59
CA ARG A 71 2.51 -5.68 13.86
C ARG A 71 2.90 -6.62 15.00
N SER A 72 2.75 -7.92 14.82
CA SER A 72 3.08 -8.93 15.83
C SER A 72 4.58 -8.90 16.21
N PHE A 73 5.46 -8.77 15.22
CA PHE A 73 6.91 -8.69 15.44
C PHE A 73 7.32 -7.35 16.06
N SER A 74 6.75 -6.24 15.62
CA SER A 74 7.05 -4.90 16.14
C SER A 74 6.59 -4.66 17.58
N GLN A 75 5.80 -5.56 18.15
CA GLN A 75 5.49 -5.57 19.58
C GLN A 75 6.63 -6.20 20.42
N LYS A 76 7.45 -7.06 19.82
CA LYS A 76 8.53 -7.80 20.51
C LYS A 76 9.91 -7.24 20.19
N TYR A 77 10.08 -6.69 19.01
CA TYR A 77 11.36 -6.19 18.50
C TYR A 77 11.21 -4.73 18.06
N ASP A 78 12.33 -4.02 18.04
CA ASP A 78 12.35 -2.65 17.54
C ASP A 78 11.89 -2.57 16.08
N ALA A 79 11.08 -1.56 15.77
CA ALA A 79 10.46 -1.40 14.44
C ALA A 79 11.51 -1.27 13.32
N LEU A 80 12.65 -0.62 13.59
CA LEU A 80 13.74 -0.50 12.62
C LEU A 80 14.39 -1.85 12.34
N THR A 81 14.61 -2.66 13.36
CA THR A 81 15.15 -4.03 13.21
C THR A 81 14.22 -4.89 12.36
N VAL A 82 12.92 -4.86 12.66
CA VAL A 82 11.90 -5.62 11.88
C VAL A 82 11.89 -5.16 10.43
N THR A 83 11.94 -3.84 10.17
CA THR A 83 11.98 -3.28 8.82
C THR A 83 13.23 -3.71 8.08
N THR A 84 14.40 -3.60 8.71
CA THR A 84 15.69 -3.95 8.11
C THR A 84 15.73 -5.43 7.74
N CYS A 85 15.33 -6.33 8.65
CA CYS A 85 15.24 -7.75 8.37
C CYS A 85 14.26 -8.04 7.20
N GLY A 86 13.10 -7.37 7.19
CA GLY A 86 12.13 -7.50 6.10
C GLY A 86 12.69 -7.09 4.74
N ILE A 87 13.43 -5.99 4.68
CA ILE A 87 14.09 -5.50 3.45
C ILE A 87 15.17 -6.50 2.99
N TYR A 88 15.98 -7.06 3.90
CA TYR A 88 16.98 -8.07 3.53
C TYR A 88 16.33 -9.35 2.97
N VAL A 89 15.28 -9.85 3.61
CA VAL A 89 14.55 -11.02 3.11
C VAL A 89 13.95 -10.74 1.73
N ALA A 90 13.36 -9.56 1.53
CA ALA A 90 12.82 -9.15 0.23
C ALA A 90 13.94 -9.04 -0.83
N ALA A 91 15.08 -8.46 -0.50
CA ALA A 91 16.23 -8.34 -1.41
C ALA A 91 16.76 -9.71 -1.84
N ILE A 92 16.92 -10.64 -0.90
CA ILE A 92 17.35 -12.03 -1.20
C ILE A 92 16.30 -12.74 -2.07
N GLY A 93 15.01 -12.58 -1.76
CA GLY A 93 13.92 -13.20 -2.51
C GLY A 93 13.75 -12.67 -3.94
N THR A 94 14.06 -11.38 -4.17
CA THR A 94 13.97 -10.75 -5.50
C THR A 94 15.24 -10.90 -6.32
N LEU A 95 16.37 -11.26 -5.70
CA LEU A 95 17.66 -11.41 -6.37
C LEU A 95 17.63 -12.33 -7.62
N PRO A 96 17.00 -13.53 -7.58
CA PRO A 96 16.92 -14.40 -8.75
C PRO A 96 16.16 -13.75 -9.92
N LEU A 97 15.10 -12.97 -9.62
CA LEU A 97 14.33 -12.27 -10.64
C LEU A 97 15.15 -11.14 -11.27
N MET A 98 15.89 -10.38 -10.45
CA MET A 98 16.79 -9.34 -10.92
C MET A 98 17.90 -9.92 -11.82
N LEU A 99 18.54 -11.01 -11.41
CA LEU A 99 19.58 -11.66 -12.20
C LEU A 99 19.04 -12.19 -13.53
N ARG A 100 17.85 -12.78 -13.52
CA ARG A 100 17.17 -13.19 -14.75
C ARG A 100 16.96 -12.02 -15.70
N GLU A 101 16.46 -10.89 -15.21
CA GLU A 101 16.17 -9.70 -16.01
C GLU A 101 17.44 -9.12 -16.63
N ILE A 102 18.53 -9.04 -15.89
CA ILE A 102 19.84 -8.59 -16.38
C ILE A 102 20.37 -9.50 -17.50
N ILE A 103 20.19 -10.82 -17.34
CA ILE A 103 20.65 -11.79 -18.36
C ILE A 103 19.76 -11.73 -19.61
N THR A 104 18.47 -11.49 -19.46
CA THR A 104 17.50 -11.50 -20.57
C THR A 104 17.57 -10.21 -21.41
N HIS A 105 17.96 -9.10 -20.78
CA HIS A 105 18.01 -7.76 -21.38
C HIS A 105 19.40 -7.12 -21.26
N PRO A 106 20.45 -7.71 -21.89
CA PRO A 106 21.82 -7.20 -21.81
C PRO A 106 22.01 -5.83 -22.47
N GLU A 107 21.06 -5.41 -23.31
CA GLU A 107 21.03 -4.09 -23.96
C GLU A 107 20.70 -2.93 -23.01
N MET A 108 20.21 -3.22 -21.82
CA MET A 108 19.87 -2.17 -20.85
C MET A 108 21.13 -1.72 -20.10
N ASP A 109 21.46 -0.45 -20.22
CA ASP A 109 22.57 0.18 -19.48
C ASP A 109 22.12 0.51 -18.04
N PHE A 110 22.13 -0.49 -17.18
CA PHE A 110 21.76 -0.35 -15.75
C PHE A 110 22.72 0.58 -14.97
N LEU A 111 23.92 0.85 -15.49
CA LEU A 111 24.94 1.68 -14.85
C LEU A 111 24.87 3.14 -15.25
N HIS A 112 23.95 3.52 -16.12
CA HIS A 112 23.78 4.92 -16.49
C HIS A 112 23.40 5.75 -15.25
N ALA A 113 24.11 6.86 -15.02
CA ALA A 113 23.98 7.69 -13.82
C ALA A 113 22.52 8.10 -13.51
N LYS A 114 21.72 8.37 -14.55
CA LYS A 114 20.30 8.71 -14.41
C LYS A 114 19.50 7.58 -13.78
N TYR A 115 19.72 6.32 -14.19
CA TYR A 115 19.00 5.17 -13.64
C TYR A 115 19.44 4.89 -12.21
N ILE A 116 20.73 5.02 -11.90
CA ILE A 116 21.25 4.88 -10.54
C ILE A 116 20.60 5.92 -9.62
N LEU A 117 20.49 7.17 -10.03
CA LEU A 117 19.88 8.24 -9.24
C LEU A 117 18.39 7.96 -8.97
N VAL A 118 17.65 7.50 -10.00
CA VAL A 118 16.24 7.11 -9.85
C VAL A 118 16.10 5.92 -8.91
N LEU A 119 16.98 4.91 -9.00
CA LEU A 119 16.98 3.75 -8.11
C LEU A 119 17.23 4.17 -6.65
N PHE A 120 18.20 5.06 -6.41
CA PHE A 120 18.44 5.62 -5.07
C PHE A 120 17.21 6.36 -4.53
N TYR A 121 16.58 7.18 -5.36
CA TYR A 121 15.37 7.90 -4.98
C TYR A 121 14.25 6.93 -4.58
N VAL A 122 13.97 5.93 -5.42
CA VAL A 122 12.93 4.91 -5.16
C VAL A 122 13.27 4.09 -3.92
N ALA A 123 14.52 3.66 -3.77
CA ALA A 123 14.95 2.85 -2.63
C ALA A 123 14.81 3.60 -1.30
N ILE A 124 15.19 4.86 -1.25
CA ILE A 124 15.18 5.64 -0.01
C ILE A 124 13.78 6.23 0.23
N PHE A 125 13.28 7.05 -0.69
CA PHE A 125 12.07 7.85 -0.47
C PHE A 125 10.76 7.08 -0.72
N CYS A 126 10.75 6.12 -1.64
CA CYS A 126 9.54 5.36 -1.92
C CYS A 126 9.47 4.00 -1.22
N THR A 127 10.59 3.48 -0.71
CA THR A 127 10.63 2.16 -0.07
C THR A 127 11.05 2.25 1.39
N THR A 128 12.31 2.65 1.68
CA THR A 128 12.86 2.55 3.05
C THR A 128 12.12 3.44 4.04
N ILE A 129 11.94 4.72 3.72
CA ILE A 129 11.29 5.68 4.62
C ILE A 129 9.82 5.29 4.85
N PRO A 130 8.96 5.06 3.82
CA PRO A 130 7.57 4.70 4.05
C PRO A 130 7.39 3.40 4.82
N HIS A 131 8.18 2.36 4.53
CA HIS A 131 8.10 1.09 5.25
C HIS A 131 8.54 1.23 6.71
N SER A 132 9.59 2.01 6.98
CA SER A 132 10.04 2.29 8.35
C SER A 132 8.98 3.03 9.16
N LEU A 133 8.37 4.06 8.56
CA LEU A 133 7.27 4.80 9.19
C LEU A 133 6.04 3.92 9.40
N TRP A 134 5.68 3.09 8.41
CA TRP A 134 4.57 2.16 8.52
C TRP A 134 4.78 1.17 9.68
N ASN A 135 5.94 0.52 9.74
CA ASN A 135 6.26 -0.41 10.82
C ASN A 135 6.36 0.28 12.19
N TYR A 136 6.85 1.52 12.23
CA TYR A 136 6.81 2.33 13.45
C TYR A 136 5.37 2.61 13.89
N CYS A 137 4.47 2.97 13.00
CA CYS A 137 3.05 3.13 13.31
C CYS A 137 2.44 1.82 13.82
N LEU A 138 2.73 0.70 13.16
CA LEU A 138 2.27 -0.63 13.59
C LEU A 138 2.83 -1.04 14.96
N SER A 139 3.99 -0.55 15.37
CA SER A 139 4.52 -0.81 16.71
C SER A 139 3.75 -0.07 17.82
N ARG A 140 3.08 1.03 17.48
CA ARG A 140 2.39 1.92 18.43
C ARG A 140 0.88 1.82 18.40
N ALA A 141 0.28 1.44 17.27
CA ALA A 141 -1.16 1.40 17.05
C ALA A 141 -1.61 0.05 16.52
N GLU A 142 -2.90 -0.26 16.67
CA GLU A 142 -3.50 -1.48 16.12
C GLU A 142 -3.43 -1.47 14.58
N ALA A 143 -3.23 -2.64 13.96
CA ALA A 143 -3.16 -2.76 12.51
C ALA A 143 -4.45 -2.30 11.82
N SER A 144 -5.60 -2.61 12.42
CA SER A 144 -6.90 -2.13 11.98
C SER A 144 -7.03 -0.60 12.00
N THR A 145 -6.44 0.07 12.98
CA THR A 145 -6.43 1.54 13.07
C THR A 145 -5.48 2.16 12.03
N CYS A 146 -4.28 1.60 11.87
CA CYS A 146 -3.34 2.06 10.84
C CYS A 146 -3.93 1.92 9.44
N SER A 147 -4.72 0.87 9.19
CA SER A 147 -5.31 0.63 7.87
C SER A 147 -6.33 1.68 7.43
N LEU A 148 -6.93 2.44 8.36
CA LEU A 148 -7.86 3.52 8.03
C LEU A 148 -7.22 4.63 7.19
N PHE A 149 -5.90 4.79 7.27
CA PHE A 149 -5.16 5.80 6.50
C PHE A 149 -4.87 5.42 5.04
N TYR A 150 -5.09 4.15 4.64
CA TYR A 150 -4.86 3.71 3.25
C TYR A 150 -5.64 4.51 2.20
N PRO A 151 -6.90 4.88 2.43
CA PRO A 151 -7.68 5.62 1.45
C PRO A 151 -7.18 7.04 1.20
N ILE A 152 -6.29 7.57 2.04
CA ILE A 152 -5.61 8.85 1.80
C ILE A 152 -4.71 8.77 0.56
N GLN A 153 -4.18 7.57 0.24
CA GLN A 153 -3.31 7.37 -0.93
C GLN A 153 -3.98 7.74 -2.26
N PRO A 154 -5.16 7.19 -2.63
CA PRO A 154 -5.84 7.62 -3.85
C PRO A 154 -6.27 9.10 -3.80
N LEU A 155 -6.64 9.63 -2.64
CA LEU A 155 -6.92 11.05 -2.48
C LEU A 155 -5.70 11.91 -2.81
N THR A 156 -4.54 11.59 -2.24
CA THR A 156 -3.29 12.31 -2.50
C THR A 156 -2.87 12.21 -3.97
N SER A 157 -2.96 11.01 -4.55
CA SER A 157 -2.62 10.79 -5.96
C SER A 157 -3.47 11.65 -6.89
N MET A 158 -4.77 11.77 -6.61
CA MET A 158 -5.68 12.58 -7.43
C MET A 158 -5.44 14.08 -7.25
N VAL A 159 -5.19 14.54 -6.01
CA VAL A 159 -4.81 15.96 -5.78
C VAL A 159 -3.55 16.33 -6.55
N LEU A 160 -2.53 15.45 -6.53
CA LEU A 160 -1.31 15.67 -7.30
C LEU A 160 -1.56 15.59 -8.81
N GLY A 161 -2.43 14.71 -9.29
CA GLY A 161 -2.85 14.62 -10.69
C GLY A 161 -3.47 15.94 -11.18
N VAL A 162 -4.37 16.51 -10.40
CA VAL A 162 -4.97 17.83 -10.71
C VAL A 162 -3.92 18.94 -10.71
N LEU A 163 -3.04 18.98 -9.70
CA LEU A 163 -2.07 20.07 -9.55
C LEU A 163 -0.90 19.99 -10.55
N LEU A 164 -0.42 18.79 -10.84
CA LEU A 164 0.79 18.59 -11.66
C LEU A 164 0.47 18.25 -13.12
N LEU A 165 -0.64 17.54 -13.37
CA LEU A 165 -1.03 17.07 -14.70
C LEU A 165 -2.22 17.83 -15.29
N ASN A 166 -2.77 18.83 -14.56
CA ASN A 166 -3.96 19.58 -14.93
C ASN A 166 -5.18 18.69 -15.24
N GLU A 167 -5.33 17.59 -14.52
CA GLU A 167 -6.49 16.71 -14.65
C GLU A 167 -7.75 17.41 -14.14
N HIS A 168 -8.90 17.13 -14.78
CA HIS A 168 -10.16 17.73 -14.37
C HIS A 168 -10.74 17.03 -13.14
N MET A 169 -11.15 17.82 -12.14
CA MET A 169 -11.89 17.28 -11.00
C MET A 169 -13.26 16.77 -11.43
N THR A 170 -13.52 15.50 -11.19
CA THR A 170 -14.85 14.91 -11.42
C THR A 170 -15.72 15.03 -10.17
N VAL A 171 -17.05 15.02 -10.35
CA VAL A 171 -18.00 15.00 -9.23
C VAL A 171 -17.76 13.78 -8.32
N GLY A 172 -17.40 12.63 -8.93
CA GLY A 172 -17.04 11.41 -8.20
C GLY A 172 -15.82 11.60 -7.31
N PHE A 173 -14.83 12.40 -7.75
CA PHE A 173 -13.66 12.73 -6.92
C PHE A 173 -14.07 13.54 -5.67
N ILE A 174 -14.86 14.59 -5.83
CA ILE A 174 -15.26 15.44 -4.69
C ILE A 174 -16.09 14.64 -3.68
N ALA A 175 -17.04 13.84 -4.15
CA ALA A 175 -17.85 12.98 -3.29
C ALA A 175 -17.00 11.92 -2.59
N GLY A 176 -16.09 11.27 -3.32
CA GLY A 176 -15.17 10.27 -2.78
C GLY A 176 -14.19 10.86 -1.76
N ALA A 177 -13.65 12.05 -2.03
CA ALA A 177 -12.77 12.76 -1.10
C ALA A 177 -13.50 13.07 0.23
N ALA A 178 -14.73 13.57 0.16
CA ALA A 178 -15.54 13.83 1.33
C ALA A 178 -15.80 12.57 2.16
N LEU A 179 -16.13 11.43 1.51
CA LEU A 179 -16.32 10.14 2.18
C LEU A 179 -15.05 9.61 2.84
N ILE A 180 -13.88 9.80 2.22
CA ILE A 180 -12.60 9.40 2.80
C ILE A 180 -12.29 10.24 4.04
N VAL A 181 -12.41 11.56 3.95
CA VAL A 181 -12.16 12.46 5.09
C VAL A 181 -13.10 12.15 6.26
N PHE A 182 -14.35 11.80 5.97
CA PHE A 182 -15.31 11.38 7.01
C PHE A 182 -14.95 10.00 7.60
N GLY A 183 -14.34 9.11 6.82
CA GLY A 183 -13.99 7.75 7.23
C GLY A 183 -12.64 7.61 7.95
N VAL A 184 -11.80 8.65 7.98
CA VAL A 184 -10.50 8.68 8.65
C VAL A 184 -10.56 9.53 9.91
#